data_35818b13695bea9f0ca6ba9488a0437a
#
_entry.id   35818b13695bea9f0ca6ba9488a0437a
#
_cell.length_a   1.000
_cell.length_b   1.000
_cell.length_c   1.000
_cell.angle_alpha   90.00
_cell.angle_beta   90.00
_cell.angle_gamma   90.00
#
_symmetry.space_group_name_H-M   'P 1'
#
loop_
_entity.id
_entity.type
_entity.pdbx_description
1 polymer ?
#
loop_
_entity_poly.entity_id
_entity_poly.type
_entity_poly.pdbx_seq_one_letter_code
_entity_poly.pdbx_strand_id
1 'polypeptide(L)'
;IVDEIPYQVNKKSLIEKIAELVNDKKIEGISDIRDESDKSGMRIVIELKRGEVGEVILNNLYKQTQLQDTFGMNMVALVDGQPRLLNLKQALECFLSHRREVVTRRTVFELRKARERGHILEGLAVALSNVDEIIALIKAAPTPADAKVGLMARQWRSPVVEEMLLRAASDASRPDGLAPEFGLSAQGYRLSEAQAQAILELRLQRLTGLEQDKIVGEYKEVMDKIVDLLDILAKPERITEIIVNELTAIRDQFGDERRSEIVLHTQELGIEDFITPMDMVVTLSHGGYVKAQPLADYRAQKRGGRGKQAAAIKDEDFVDHLFVANTHDYILCFSNRGRCYWLKVYEAPQGSRNSRGKPIVNLFPLEEGERINAVLPVKEFSDDKFIFMATRAGTVKKTPLSDFSNPRKAGIIAVDLLDDDYLIGVELTTGQSDIVLVSDAGKAVWFDEEDVRPMGRGARGVRGMKLQEGQTVISLLVAESDQQ
;
A
#
# COMPACT_ATOMS: atom_id res chain seq x y z
N ILE A 1 -3.92 11.45 21.29
CA ILE A 1 -4.67 10.34 21.89
C ILE A 1 -4.33 9.08 21.12
N VAL A 2 -4.06 7.97 21.83
CA VAL A 2 -3.86 6.64 21.26
C VAL A 2 -5.02 5.76 21.74
N ASP A 3 -5.84 5.29 20.85
CA ASP A 3 -7.03 4.47 21.06
C ASP A 3 -6.82 3.01 20.62
N GLU A 4 -5.81 2.75 19.81
CA GLU A 4 -5.36 1.41 19.40
C GLU A 4 -3.83 1.31 19.47
N ILE A 5 -3.31 0.13 19.78
CA ILE A 5 -1.88 -0.20 19.76
C ILE A 5 -1.66 -1.43 18.89
N PRO A 6 -0.45 -1.65 18.35
CA PRO A 6 -0.15 -2.82 17.53
C PRO A 6 -0.39 -4.14 18.26
N TYR A 7 -0.72 -5.17 17.51
CA TYR A 7 -0.96 -6.51 18.02
C TYR A 7 0.24 -7.02 18.85
N GLN A 8 -0.04 -7.65 20.01
CA GLN A 8 0.93 -8.14 21.00
C GLN A 8 1.74 -7.06 21.74
N VAL A 9 1.50 -5.79 21.53
CA VAL A 9 2.16 -4.73 22.32
C VAL A 9 1.45 -4.59 23.66
N ASN A 10 2.23 -4.57 24.75
CA ASN A 10 1.71 -4.35 26.08
C ASN A 10 1.58 -2.84 26.36
N LYS A 11 0.37 -2.38 26.67
CA LYS A 11 0.06 -0.96 26.94
C LYS A 11 0.94 -0.37 28.04
N LYS A 12 1.11 -1.06 29.17
CA LYS A 12 1.89 -0.57 30.31
C LYS A 12 3.37 -0.39 29.91
N SER A 13 3.96 -1.41 29.28
CA SER A 13 5.35 -1.35 28.84
C SER A 13 5.59 -0.26 27.79
N LEU A 14 4.60 -0.01 26.92
CA LEU A 14 4.67 1.09 25.96
C LEU A 14 4.70 2.45 26.66
N ILE A 15 3.80 2.68 27.64
CA ILE A 15 3.74 3.94 28.41
C ILE A 15 5.05 4.14 29.19
N GLU A 16 5.55 3.09 29.86
CA GLU A 16 6.82 3.13 30.59
C GLU A 16 7.99 3.48 29.66
N LYS A 17 8.01 2.90 28.44
CA LYS A 17 9.05 3.19 27.45
C LYS A 17 9.00 4.63 26.94
N ILE A 18 7.82 5.19 26.71
CA ILE A 18 7.66 6.60 26.34
C ILE A 18 8.17 7.49 27.45
N ALA A 19 7.79 7.21 28.70
CA ALA A 19 8.25 7.99 29.86
C ALA A 19 9.79 7.93 30.04
N GLU A 20 10.41 6.77 29.81
CA GLU A 20 11.87 6.62 29.81
C GLU A 20 12.53 7.52 28.76
N LEU A 21 12.03 7.50 27.50
CA LEU A 21 12.57 8.31 26.41
C LEU A 21 12.43 9.83 26.66
N VAL A 22 11.36 10.25 27.33
CA VAL A 22 11.16 11.65 27.75
C VAL A 22 12.16 12.03 28.85
N ASN A 23 12.35 11.17 29.87
CA ASN A 23 13.31 11.40 30.95
C ASN A 23 14.76 11.45 30.43
N ASP A 24 15.09 10.58 29.48
CA ASP A 24 16.40 10.53 28.81
C ASP A 24 16.62 11.70 27.83
N LYS A 25 15.64 12.56 27.63
CA LYS A 25 15.64 13.67 26.65
C LYS A 25 15.86 13.20 25.19
N LYS A 26 15.47 11.98 24.88
CA LYS A 26 15.49 11.46 23.50
C LYS A 26 14.26 11.89 22.72
N ILE A 27 13.14 12.09 23.41
CA ILE A 27 11.92 12.73 22.88
C ILE A 27 11.63 13.94 23.74
N GLU A 28 11.68 15.11 23.16
CA GLU A 28 11.33 16.37 23.80
C GLU A 28 9.90 16.77 23.40
N GLY A 29 9.31 17.72 24.12
CA GLY A 29 7.99 18.27 23.75
C GLY A 29 6.79 17.59 24.39
N ILE A 30 6.95 16.49 25.14
CA ILE A 30 5.89 15.87 25.91
C ILE A 30 5.86 16.47 27.33
N SER A 31 4.68 16.85 27.80
CA SER A 31 4.47 17.41 29.15
C SER A 31 3.93 16.38 30.14
N ASP A 32 3.01 15.52 29.71
CA ASP A 32 2.37 14.51 30.54
C ASP A 32 1.88 13.30 29.73
N ILE A 33 1.79 12.14 30.38
CA ILE A 33 1.29 10.90 29.79
C ILE A 33 0.33 10.25 30.79
N ARG A 34 -0.92 10.03 30.36
CA ARG A 34 -1.96 9.41 31.18
C ARG A 34 -2.62 8.24 30.49
N ASP A 35 -2.91 7.21 31.27
CA ASP A 35 -3.77 6.10 30.86
C ASP A 35 -5.20 6.37 31.33
N GLU A 36 -6.06 6.72 30.42
CA GLU A 36 -7.47 6.99 30.65
C GLU A 36 -8.36 5.85 30.11
N SER A 37 -7.77 4.66 29.91
CA SER A 37 -8.52 3.50 29.41
C SER A 37 -9.55 3.02 30.42
N ASP A 38 -10.75 2.71 29.93
CA ASP A 38 -11.85 2.20 30.75
C ASP A 38 -12.56 1.04 30.02
N LYS A 39 -13.75 0.66 30.50
CA LYS A 39 -14.58 -0.40 29.91
C LYS A 39 -15.08 -0.11 28.50
N SER A 40 -15.05 1.16 28.05
CA SER A 40 -15.45 1.57 26.70
C SER A 40 -14.32 1.42 25.67
N GLY A 41 -13.07 1.31 26.15
CA GLY A 41 -11.94 1.10 25.25
C GLY A 41 -10.60 1.59 25.79
N MET A 42 -9.59 1.44 24.98
CA MET A 42 -8.24 1.94 25.22
C MET A 42 -8.18 3.43 24.95
N ARG A 43 -7.53 4.18 25.87
CA ARG A 43 -7.30 5.60 25.71
C ARG A 43 -6.02 6.00 26.45
N ILE A 44 -4.94 6.25 25.69
CA ILE A 44 -3.71 6.83 26.22
C ILE A 44 -3.66 8.28 25.76
N VAL A 45 -3.51 9.21 26.68
CA VAL A 45 -3.42 10.64 26.38
C VAL A 45 -1.98 11.08 26.58
N ILE A 46 -1.39 11.66 25.55
CA ILE A 46 -0.06 12.25 25.56
C ILE A 46 -0.24 13.76 25.37
N GLU A 47 0.06 14.52 26.42
CA GLU A 47 -0.02 15.99 26.37
C GLU A 47 1.30 16.58 25.92
N LEU A 48 1.22 17.53 25.00
CA LEU A 48 2.40 18.20 24.46
C LEU A 48 2.64 19.54 25.15
N LYS A 49 3.88 19.98 25.20
CA LYS A 49 4.24 21.32 25.64
C LYS A 49 3.71 22.36 24.67
N ARG A 50 3.48 23.56 25.19
CA ARG A 50 2.92 24.66 24.39
C ARG A 50 3.90 25.09 23.29
N GLY A 51 3.44 25.07 22.04
CA GLY A 51 4.24 25.44 20.86
C GLY A 51 4.90 24.28 20.12
N GLU A 52 4.75 23.04 20.61
CA GLU A 52 5.28 21.85 19.92
C GLU A 52 4.39 21.38 18.77
N VAL A 53 5.00 20.81 17.76
CA VAL A 53 4.30 20.27 16.58
C VAL A 53 4.00 18.79 16.82
N GLY A 54 2.71 18.44 16.88
CA GLY A 54 2.26 17.09 17.23
C GLY A 54 2.75 16.00 16.27
N GLU A 55 2.83 16.29 14.97
CA GLU A 55 3.27 15.35 13.94
C GLU A 55 4.74 14.94 14.13
N VAL A 56 5.61 15.87 14.44
CA VAL A 56 7.04 15.59 14.69
C VAL A 56 7.21 14.67 15.90
N ILE A 57 6.45 14.93 16.98
CA ILE A 57 6.49 14.07 18.17
C ILE A 57 5.92 12.69 17.88
N LEU A 58 4.82 12.61 17.12
CA LEU A 58 4.22 11.36 16.71
C LEU A 58 5.19 10.52 15.86
N ASN A 59 5.88 11.12 14.90
CA ASN A 59 6.89 10.45 14.08
C ASN A 59 8.05 9.92 14.94
N ASN A 60 8.50 10.70 15.94
CA ASN A 60 9.50 10.26 16.90
C ASN A 60 9.03 9.08 17.76
N LEU A 61 7.76 9.09 18.18
CA LEU A 61 7.15 7.97 18.90
C LEU A 61 7.08 6.71 18.04
N TYR A 62 6.68 6.81 16.79
CA TYR A 62 6.68 5.67 15.86
C TYR A 62 8.08 5.08 15.65
N LYS A 63 9.11 5.92 15.50
CA LYS A 63 10.48 5.48 15.27
C LYS A 63 11.15 4.86 16.50
N GLN A 64 10.83 5.33 17.70
CA GLN A 64 11.56 4.99 18.94
C GLN A 64 10.79 4.08 19.89
N THR A 65 9.51 3.79 19.59
CA THR A 65 8.65 2.96 20.46
C THR A 65 7.89 1.90 19.67
N GLN A 66 7.20 1.01 20.36
CA GLN A 66 6.33 0.00 19.77
C GLN A 66 4.95 0.54 19.32
N LEU A 67 4.78 1.87 19.19
CA LEU A 67 3.61 2.42 18.51
C LEU A 67 3.58 2.05 17.01
N GLN A 68 4.74 1.79 16.42
CA GLN A 68 4.88 1.14 15.14
C GLN A 68 5.76 -0.09 15.32
N ASP A 69 5.23 -1.25 14.94
CA ASP A 69 5.94 -2.51 15.06
C ASP A 69 5.75 -3.39 13.83
N THR A 70 6.67 -4.32 13.61
CA THR A 70 6.64 -5.25 12.49
C THR A 70 6.15 -6.61 12.95
N PHE A 71 5.07 -7.10 12.37
CA PHE A 71 4.57 -8.44 12.65
C PHE A 71 5.05 -9.45 11.61
N GLY A 72 5.91 -10.37 12.03
CA GLY A 72 6.39 -11.48 11.20
C GLY A 72 5.37 -12.62 11.16
N MET A 73 4.68 -12.80 10.04
CA MET A 73 3.72 -13.89 9.86
C MET A 73 4.42 -15.20 9.52
N ASN A 74 4.42 -16.16 10.46
CA ASN A 74 4.86 -17.53 10.26
C ASN A 74 3.64 -18.47 10.22
N MET A 75 3.09 -18.71 9.04
CA MET A 75 1.93 -19.59 8.86
C MET A 75 2.39 -21.04 8.76
N VAL A 76 2.46 -21.73 9.90
CA VAL A 76 2.72 -23.17 9.94
C VAL A 76 1.38 -23.92 9.99
N ALA A 77 1.14 -24.82 9.05
CA ALA A 77 -0.05 -25.64 8.97
C ALA A 77 0.28 -27.09 8.67
N LEU A 78 -0.64 -27.99 9.01
CA LEU A 78 -0.55 -29.39 8.60
C LEU A 78 -1.11 -29.55 7.19
N VAL A 79 -0.25 -29.97 6.27
CA VAL A 79 -0.63 -30.31 4.90
C VAL A 79 -0.29 -31.79 4.70
N ASP A 80 -1.30 -32.60 4.38
CA ASP A 80 -1.19 -34.05 4.25
C ASP A 80 -0.56 -34.71 5.50
N GLY A 81 -0.92 -34.23 6.69
CA GLY A 81 -0.41 -34.71 7.96
C GLY A 81 1.02 -34.28 8.32
N GLN A 82 1.66 -33.45 7.51
CA GLN A 82 3.01 -32.93 7.75
C GLN A 82 2.99 -31.41 8.02
N PRO A 83 3.75 -30.93 9.02
CA PRO A 83 3.89 -29.51 9.26
C PRO A 83 4.70 -28.85 8.14
N ARG A 84 4.13 -27.79 7.54
CA ARG A 84 4.78 -26.98 6.51
C ARG A 84 4.61 -25.51 6.80
N LEU A 85 5.66 -24.74 6.52
CA LEU A 85 5.57 -23.28 6.49
C LEU A 85 4.95 -22.87 5.15
N LEU A 86 3.82 -22.17 5.19
CA LEU A 86 3.08 -21.76 4.00
C LEU A 86 3.17 -20.24 3.81
N ASN A 87 3.28 -19.81 2.56
CA ASN A 87 2.94 -18.44 2.20
C ASN A 87 1.43 -18.33 1.91
N LEU A 88 0.91 -17.10 1.74
CA LEU A 88 -0.51 -16.86 1.52
C LEU A 88 -1.05 -17.62 0.29
N LYS A 89 -0.31 -17.62 -0.82
CA LYS A 89 -0.70 -18.32 -2.04
C LYS A 89 -0.85 -19.82 -1.79
N GLN A 90 0.15 -20.43 -1.15
CA GLN A 90 0.13 -21.86 -0.82
C GLN A 90 -1.03 -22.22 0.13
N ALA A 91 -1.31 -21.36 1.12
CA ALA A 91 -2.44 -21.57 2.01
C ALA A 91 -3.79 -21.55 1.26
N LEU A 92 -3.98 -20.62 0.33
CA LEU A 92 -5.17 -20.56 -0.53
C LEU A 92 -5.26 -21.76 -1.49
N GLU A 93 -4.15 -22.20 -2.06
CA GLU A 93 -4.10 -23.39 -2.93
C GLU A 93 -4.50 -24.65 -2.16
N CYS A 94 -3.96 -24.85 -0.95
CA CYS A 94 -4.35 -25.96 -0.08
C CYS A 94 -5.85 -25.90 0.27
N PHE A 95 -6.38 -24.73 0.60
CA PHE A 95 -7.80 -24.56 0.88
C PHE A 95 -8.68 -24.92 -0.32
N LEU A 96 -8.35 -24.44 -1.51
CA LEU A 96 -9.09 -24.74 -2.74
C LEU A 96 -9.04 -26.23 -3.10
N SER A 97 -7.87 -26.86 -2.94
CA SER A 97 -7.73 -28.31 -3.15
C SER A 97 -8.63 -29.10 -2.20
N HIS A 98 -8.61 -28.74 -0.91
CA HIS A 98 -9.51 -29.35 0.09
C HIS A 98 -10.99 -29.13 -0.24
N ARG A 99 -11.38 -27.93 -0.65
CA ARG A 99 -12.78 -27.64 -1.05
C ARG A 99 -13.22 -28.50 -2.23
N ARG A 100 -12.37 -28.67 -3.24
CA ARG A 100 -12.67 -29.55 -4.38
C ARG A 100 -12.87 -31.00 -3.93
N GLU A 101 -12.00 -31.50 -3.07
CA GLU A 101 -12.17 -32.85 -2.50
C GLU A 101 -13.47 -32.99 -1.73
N VAL A 102 -13.79 -32.04 -0.84
CA VAL A 102 -15.00 -32.08 -0.03
C VAL A 102 -16.27 -32.02 -0.91
N VAL A 103 -16.33 -31.13 -1.91
CA VAL A 103 -17.47 -31.04 -2.82
C VAL A 103 -17.61 -32.35 -3.63
N THR A 104 -16.52 -32.89 -4.14
CA THR A 104 -16.53 -34.18 -4.87
C THR A 104 -17.06 -35.31 -3.98
N ARG A 105 -16.53 -35.46 -2.77
CA ARG A 105 -16.96 -36.50 -1.82
C ARG A 105 -18.43 -36.35 -1.42
N ARG A 106 -18.89 -35.14 -1.19
CA ARG A 106 -20.32 -34.82 -0.92
C ARG A 106 -21.19 -35.22 -2.10
N THR A 107 -20.78 -34.84 -3.33
CA THR A 107 -21.54 -35.18 -4.54
C THR A 107 -21.63 -36.69 -4.77
N VAL A 108 -20.54 -37.42 -4.55
CA VAL A 108 -20.51 -38.89 -4.62
C VAL A 108 -21.48 -39.52 -3.57
N PHE A 109 -21.46 -38.99 -2.34
CA PHE A 109 -22.36 -39.44 -1.29
C PHE A 109 -23.83 -39.16 -1.65
N GLU A 110 -24.14 -37.96 -2.12
CA GLU A 110 -25.49 -37.59 -2.53
C GLU A 110 -25.96 -38.41 -3.72
N LEU A 111 -25.10 -38.68 -4.70
CA LEU A 111 -25.37 -39.53 -5.85
C LEU A 111 -25.76 -40.96 -5.40
N ARG A 112 -24.96 -41.54 -4.48
CA ARG A 112 -25.27 -42.87 -3.93
C ARG A 112 -26.65 -42.88 -3.26
N LYS A 113 -26.96 -41.87 -2.43
CA LYS A 113 -28.27 -41.76 -1.77
C LYS A 113 -29.42 -41.53 -2.75
N ALA A 114 -29.19 -40.71 -3.78
CA ALA A 114 -30.16 -40.49 -4.82
C ALA A 114 -30.43 -41.78 -5.65
N ARG A 115 -29.40 -42.53 -5.98
CA ARG A 115 -29.52 -43.83 -6.66
C ARG A 115 -30.25 -44.85 -5.81
N GLU A 116 -29.94 -45.00 -4.52
CA GLU A 116 -30.65 -45.88 -3.59
C GLU A 116 -32.16 -45.50 -3.57
N ARG A 117 -32.51 -44.22 -3.46
CA ARG A 117 -33.90 -43.74 -3.46
C ARG A 117 -34.56 -43.89 -4.84
N GLY A 118 -33.87 -43.51 -5.90
CA GLY A 118 -34.34 -43.64 -7.28
C GLY A 118 -34.68 -45.10 -7.63
N HIS A 119 -33.83 -46.03 -7.22
CA HIS A 119 -34.04 -47.45 -7.42
C HIS A 119 -35.31 -47.98 -6.75
N ILE A 120 -35.59 -47.55 -5.50
CA ILE A 120 -36.86 -47.94 -4.82
C ILE A 120 -38.06 -47.33 -5.53
N LEU A 121 -38.01 -46.03 -5.87
CA LEU A 121 -39.12 -45.35 -6.59
C LEU A 121 -39.35 -45.93 -7.97
N GLU A 122 -38.32 -46.35 -8.66
CA GLU A 122 -38.41 -47.06 -9.96
C GLU A 122 -39.17 -48.37 -9.82
N GLY A 123 -38.83 -49.18 -8.80
CA GLY A 123 -39.58 -50.39 -8.52
C GLY A 123 -41.06 -50.16 -8.16
N LEU A 124 -41.34 -49.08 -7.39
CA LEU A 124 -42.70 -48.67 -7.09
C LEU A 124 -43.46 -48.18 -8.35
N ALA A 125 -42.80 -47.43 -9.23
CA ALA A 125 -43.41 -46.99 -10.50
C ALA A 125 -43.74 -48.18 -11.43
N VAL A 126 -42.83 -49.21 -11.47
CA VAL A 126 -43.10 -50.45 -12.18
C VAL A 126 -44.33 -51.15 -11.57
N ALA A 127 -44.42 -51.20 -10.23
CA ALA A 127 -45.57 -51.81 -9.55
C ALA A 127 -46.89 -51.08 -9.81
N LEU A 128 -46.85 -49.76 -9.86
CA LEU A 128 -48.05 -48.94 -10.14
C LEU A 128 -48.53 -49.08 -11.60
N SER A 129 -47.61 -49.36 -12.54
CA SER A 129 -47.98 -49.69 -13.91
C SER A 129 -48.63 -51.09 -14.06
N ASN A 130 -48.47 -51.98 -13.06
CA ASN A 130 -48.90 -53.37 -13.09
C ASN A 130 -49.70 -53.81 -11.84
N VAL A 131 -50.49 -52.88 -11.30
CA VAL A 131 -51.19 -53.07 -9.99
C VAL A 131 -51.95 -54.33 -9.90
N ASP A 132 -52.80 -54.61 -10.88
CA ASP A 132 -53.71 -55.75 -10.85
C ASP A 132 -52.95 -57.09 -10.85
N GLU A 133 -51.92 -57.21 -11.65
CA GLU A 133 -51.10 -58.42 -11.74
C GLU A 133 -50.30 -58.65 -10.45
N ILE A 134 -49.78 -57.59 -9.86
CA ILE A 134 -49.01 -57.64 -8.62
C ILE A 134 -49.91 -58.04 -7.44
N ILE A 135 -51.12 -57.45 -7.36
CA ILE A 135 -52.08 -57.81 -6.31
C ILE A 135 -52.51 -59.28 -6.49
N ALA A 136 -52.78 -59.77 -7.69
CA ALA A 136 -53.08 -61.13 -7.96
C ALA A 136 -52.00 -62.09 -7.53
N LEU A 137 -50.73 -61.76 -7.83
CA LEU A 137 -49.54 -62.54 -7.44
C LEU A 137 -49.41 -62.58 -5.90
N ILE A 138 -49.50 -61.44 -5.22
CA ILE A 138 -49.36 -61.38 -3.76
C ILE A 138 -50.51 -62.21 -3.06
N LYS A 139 -51.72 -62.13 -3.57
CA LYS A 139 -52.85 -62.92 -3.04
C LYS A 139 -52.71 -64.42 -3.26
N ALA A 140 -52.07 -64.84 -4.32
CA ALA A 140 -51.78 -66.24 -4.65
C ALA A 140 -50.64 -66.88 -3.87
N ALA A 141 -49.73 -66.07 -3.31
CA ALA A 141 -48.57 -66.52 -2.58
C ALA A 141 -48.90 -66.95 -1.16
N PRO A 142 -48.43 -68.13 -0.71
CA PRO A 142 -48.66 -68.65 0.64
C PRO A 142 -48.04 -67.87 1.76
N THR A 143 -46.85 -67.25 1.49
CA THR A 143 -46.11 -66.46 2.46
C THR A 143 -45.56 -65.19 1.80
N PRO A 144 -45.28 -64.15 2.60
CA PRO A 144 -44.58 -62.91 2.06
C PRO A 144 -43.30 -63.20 1.38
N ALA A 145 -42.55 -64.21 1.85
CA ALA A 145 -41.26 -64.60 1.20
C ALA A 145 -41.54 -65.19 -0.20
N ASP A 146 -42.52 -66.00 -0.37
CA ASP A 146 -42.91 -66.60 -1.67
C ASP A 146 -43.40 -65.48 -2.62
N ALA A 147 -44.16 -64.50 -2.13
CA ALA A 147 -44.61 -63.36 -2.89
C ALA A 147 -43.36 -62.52 -3.39
N LYS A 148 -42.35 -62.32 -2.55
CA LYS A 148 -41.12 -61.65 -2.90
C LYS A 148 -40.36 -62.36 -4.03
N VAL A 149 -40.19 -63.68 -3.89
CA VAL A 149 -39.57 -64.50 -4.94
C VAL A 149 -40.33 -64.43 -6.24
N GLY A 150 -41.66 -64.46 -6.18
CA GLY A 150 -42.53 -64.35 -7.33
C GLY A 150 -42.44 -63.01 -8.06
N LEU A 151 -42.33 -61.92 -7.29
CA LEU A 151 -42.10 -60.57 -7.86
C LEU A 151 -40.78 -60.44 -8.58
N MET A 152 -39.72 -61.03 -8.00
CA MET A 152 -38.36 -61.00 -8.57
C MET A 152 -38.18 -61.91 -9.77
N ALA A 153 -38.95 -63.02 -9.85
CA ALA A 153 -38.85 -64.02 -10.93
C ALA A 153 -39.46 -63.56 -12.24
N ARG A 154 -40.41 -62.59 -12.19
CA ARG A 154 -41.12 -62.10 -13.38
C ARG A 154 -40.40 -60.88 -13.99
N GLN A 155 -40.69 -60.69 -15.26
CA GLN A 155 -40.33 -59.46 -15.99
C GLN A 155 -41.56 -58.59 -16.14
N TRP A 156 -41.36 -57.29 -15.81
CA TRP A 156 -42.43 -56.30 -15.77
C TRP A 156 -42.23 -55.28 -16.89
N ARG A 157 -43.29 -54.64 -17.36
CA ARG A 157 -43.22 -53.55 -18.31
C ARG A 157 -43.78 -52.27 -17.68
N SER A 158 -43.05 -51.17 -17.81
CA SER A 158 -43.49 -49.85 -17.39
C SER A 158 -43.05 -48.80 -18.36
N PRO A 159 -43.92 -48.28 -19.23
CA PRO A 159 -43.58 -47.27 -20.22
C PRO A 159 -42.98 -46.01 -19.57
N VAL A 160 -43.43 -45.63 -18.38
CA VAL A 160 -42.93 -44.46 -17.63
C VAL A 160 -41.48 -44.63 -17.20
N VAL A 161 -41.13 -45.79 -16.69
CA VAL A 161 -39.76 -46.12 -16.24
C VAL A 161 -38.84 -46.24 -17.44
N GLU A 162 -39.28 -46.89 -18.53
CA GLU A 162 -38.53 -47.05 -19.77
C GLU A 162 -38.17 -45.69 -20.37
N GLU A 163 -39.16 -44.77 -20.45
CA GLU A 163 -38.92 -43.41 -20.98
C GLU A 163 -37.94 -42.61 -20.11
N MET A 164 -38.02 -42.66 -18.79
CA MET A 164 -37.14 -41.93 -17.89
C MET A 164 -35.70 -42.46 -17.91
N LEU A 165 -35.54 -43.77 -17.95
CA LEU A 165 -34.21 -44.39 -18.07
C LEU A 165 -33.53 -44.11 -19.43
N LEU A 166 -34.31 -44.06 -20.51
CA LEU A 166 -33.80 -43.65 -21.82
C LEU A 166 -33.29 -42.20 -21.85
N ARG A 167 -33.92 -41.30 -21.09
CA ARG A 167 -33.50 -39.91 -20.99
C ARG A 167 -32.24 -39.73 -20.15
N ALA A 168 -32.08 -40.52 -19.09
CA ALA A 168 -31.01 -40.33 -18.09
C ALA A 168 -29.76 -41.19 -18.30
N ALA A 169 -29.71 -42.03 -19.27
CA ALA A 169 -28.88 -43.23 -19.44
C ALA A 169 -29.42 -44.43 -18.63
N SER A 170 -29.40 -45.63 -19.23
CA SER A 170 -30.07 -46.84 -18.69
C SER A 170 -29.62 -47.27 -17.30
N ASP A 171 -28.44 -46.82 -16.85
CA ASP A 171 -27.85 -47.17 -15.55
C ASP A 171 -27.81 -46.00 -14.57
N ALA A 172 -28.45 -44.86 -14.87
CA ALA A 172 -28.36 -43.66 -14.04
C ALA A 172 -28.81 -43.86 -12.60
N SER A 173 -29.95 -44.56 -12.40
CA SER A 173 -30.55 -44.90 -11.11
C SER A 173 -30.03 -46.19 -10.47
N ARG A 174 -29.08 -46.87 -11.14
CA ARG A 174 -28.57 -48.17 -10.66
C ARG A 174 -27.69 -47.99 -9.44
N PRO A 175 -28.02 -48.60 -8.27
CA PRO A 175 -27.15 -48.58 -7.11
C PRO A 175 -25.85 -49.35 -7.36
N ASP A 176 -24.77 -48.89 -6.70
CA ASP A 176 -23.47 -49.57 -6.75
C ASP A 176 -23.60 -50.97 -6.18
N GLY A 177 -23.10 -51.98 -6.91
CA GLY A 177 -23.11 -53.39 -6.48
C GLY A 177 -24.42 -54.17 -6.79
N LEU A 178 -25.40 -53.58 -7.47
CA LEU A 178 -26.57 -54.32 -7.92
C LEU A 178 -26.20 -55.28 -9.02
N ALA A 179 -26.62 -56.59 -8.88
CA ALA A 179 -26.29 -57.63 -9.85
C ALA A 179 -26.87 -57.28 -11.26
N PRO A 180 -26.15 -57.59 -12.35
CA PRO A 180 -26.50 -57.17 -13.71
C PRO A 180 -27.88 -57.62 -14.19
N GLU A 181 -28.40 -58.67 -13.61
CA GLU A 181 -29.68 -59.30 -13.96
C GLU A 181 -30.91 -58.52 -13.53
N PHE A 182 -30.79 -57.49 -12.61
CA PHE A 182 -31.85 -56.66 -12.14
C PHE A 182 -31.89 -55.32 -12.90
N GLY A 183 -33.05 -54.73 -12.99
CA GLY A 183 -33.27 -53.47 -13.72
C GLY A 183 -33.86 -53.69 -15.13
N LEU A 184 -33.72 -52.70 -15.99
CA LEU A 184 -34.25 -52.70 -17.35
C LEU A 184 -33.39 -53.58 -18.26
N SER A 185 -34.00 -54.50 -18.99
CA SER A 185 -33.39 -55.33 -19.99
C SER A 185 -34.19 -55.27 -21.29
N ALA A 186 -33.67 -55.90 -22.38
CA ALA A 186 -34.42 -55.99 -23.65
C ALA A 186 -35.74 -56.79 -23.53
N GLN A 187 -35.89 -57.60 -22.47
CA GLN A 187 -37.09 -58.42 -22.23
C GLN A 187 -38.06 -57.81 -21.25
N GLY A 188 -37.71 -56.69 -20.60
CA GLY A 188 -38.52 -56.02 -19.60
C GLY A 188 -37.70 -55.64 -18.36
N TYR A 189 -38.41 -55.18 -17.32
CA TYR A 189 -37.82 -54.76 -16.06
C TYR A 189 -37.85 -55.90 -15.03
N ARG A 190 -36.71 -56.27 -14.42
CA ARG A 190 -36.61 -57.23 -13.36
C ARG A 190 -36.37 -56.58 -12.02
N LEU A 191 -37.30 -56.82 -11.07
CA LEU A 191 -37.25 -56.22 -9.72
C LEU A 191 -36.14 -56.81 -8.89
N SER A 192 -35.42 -55.94 -8.14
CA SER A 192 -34.46 -56.37 -7.12
C SER A 192 -35.18 -56.74 -5.81
N GLU A 193 -34.42 -57.37 -4.90
CA GLU A 193 -34.91 -57.74 -3.58
C GLU A 193 -35.40 -56.52 -2.78
N ALA A 194 -34.66 -55.42 -2.82
CA ALA A 194 -35.01 -54.16 -2.13
C ALA A 194 -36.30 -53.54 -2.71
N GLN A 195 -36.48 -53.59 -4.02
CA GLN A 195 -37.71 -53.14 -4.69
C GLN A 195 -38.90 -54.03 -4.37
N ALA A 196 -38.73 -55.35 -4.42
CA ALA A 196 -39.78 -56.29 -4.08
C ALA A 196 -40.22 -56.12 -2.61
N GLN A 197 -39.30 -55.92 -1.69
CA GLN A 197 -39.60 -55.61 -0.31
C GLN A 197 -40.38 -54.30 -0.15
N ALA A 198 -39.99 -53.23 -0.82
CA ALA A 198 -40.68 -51.94 -0.82
C ALA A 198 -42.11 -52.05 -1.38
N ILE A 199 -42.31 -52.89 -2.40
CA ILE A 199 -43.64 -53.17 -2.97
C ILE A 199 -44.54 -53.86 -1.95
N LEU A 200 -44.03 -54.87 -1.23
CA LEU A 200 -44.79 -55.59 -0.19
C LEU A 200 -45.13 -54.72 1.01
N GLU A 201 -44.32 -53.74 1.33
CA GLU A 201 -44.56 -52.75 2.39
C GLU A 201 -45.45 -51.60 1.95
N LEU A 202 -45.88 -51.56 0.68
CA LEU A 202 -46.72 -50.48 0.15
C LEU A 202 -48.11 -50.51 0.78
N ARG A 203 -48.54 -49.42 1.42
CA ARG A 203 -49.84 -49.28 1.98
C ARG A 203 -50.88 -49.09 0.88
N LEU A 204 -52.03 -49.72 1.00
CA LEU A 204 -53.13 -49.63 0.05
C LEU A 204 -53.58 -48.18 -0.27
N GLN A 205 -53.42 -47.27 0.68
CA GLN A 205 -53.70 -45.83 0.47
C GLN A 205 -52.82 -45.21 -0.63
N ARG A 206 -51.61 -45.73 -0.88
CA ARG A 206 -50.72 -45.25 -1.92
C ARG A 206 -51.05 -45.72 -3.34
N LEU A 207 -52.08 -46.57 -3.45
CA LEU A 207 -52.61 -47.01 -4.76
C LEU A 207 -53.66 -46.05 -5.34
N THR A 208 -54.05 -44.98 -4.62
CA THR A 208 -54.98 -43.95 -5.16
C THR A 208 -54.26 -43.12 -6.22
N GLY A 209 -54.95 -42.62 -7.24
CA GLY A 209 -54.41 -41.90 -8.36
C GLY A 209 -53.50 -40.70 -7.94
N LEU A 210 -53.95 -39.92 -6.96
CA LEU A 210 -53.16 -38.78 -6.43
C LEU A 210 -51.82 -39.20 -5.78
N GLU A 211 -51.77 -40.36 -5.14
CA GLU A 211 -50.50 -40.85 -4.55
C GLU A 211 -49.60 -41.51 -5.60
N GLN A 212 -50.17 -42.09 -6.67
CA GLN A 212 -49.42 -42.57 -7.82
C GLN A 212 -48.68 -41.43 -8.52
N ASP A 213 -49.38 -40.30 -8.77
CA ASP A 213 -48.79 -39.11 -9.37
C ASP A 213 -47.66 -38.53 -8.51
N LYS A 214 -47.78 -38.59 -7.17
CA LYS A 214 -46.71 -38.16 -6.26
C LYS A 214 -45.48 -39.06 -6.37
N ILE A 215 -45.64 -40.40 -6.44
CA ILE A 215 -44.50 -41.33 -6.56
C ILE A 215 -43.80 -41.12 -7.90
N VAL A 216 -44.53 -40.95 -9.00
CA VAL A 216 -43.96 -40.66 -10.31
C VAL A 216 -43.28 -39.28 -10.35
N GLY A 217 -43.90 -38.29 -9.68
CA GLY A 217 -43.28 -36.96 -9.54
C GLY A 217 -41.97 -36.99 -8.76
N GLU A 218 -41.95 -37.65 -7.57
CA GLU A 218 -40.73 -37.85 -6.77
C GLU A 218 -39.64 -38.61 -7.53
N TYR A 219 -40.05 -39.66 -8.28
CA TYR A 219 -39.10 -40.39 -9.11
C TYR A 219 -38.43 -39.47 -10.18
N LYS A 220 -39.21 -38.63 -10.84
CA LYS A 220 -38.73 -37.67 -11.81
C LYS A 220 -37.75 -36.67 -11.19
N GLU A 221 -38.09 -36.08 -10.04
CA GLU A 221 -37.21 -35.16 -9.32
C GLU A 221 -35.87 -35.80 -8.91
N VAL A 222 -35.93 -37.07 -8.42
CA VAL A 222 -34.73 -37.82 -8.05
C VAL A 222 -33.89 -38.13 -9.28
N MET A 223 -34.50 -38.47 -10.42
CA MET A 223 -33.78 -38.71 -11.67
C MET A 223 -33.08 -37.42 -12.18
N ASP A 224 -33.76 -36.29 -12.18
CA ASP A 224 -33.18 -34.99 -12.56
C ASP A 224 -31.99 -34.64 -11.64
N LYS A 225 -32.11 -34.92 -10.32
CA LYS A 225 -31.02 -34.76 -9.35
C LYS A 225 -29.84 -35.68 -9.65
N ILE A 226 -30.09 -36.94 -10.02
CA ILE A 226 -29.01 -37.89 -10.40
C ILE A 226 -28.27 -37.39 -11.63
N VAL A 227 -28.98 -36.91 -12.63
CA VAL A 227 -28.34 -36.34 -13.87
C VAL A 227 -27.47 -35.14 -13.52
N ASP A 228 -27.97 -34.21 -12.70
CA ASP A 228 -27.17 -33.03 -12.27
C ASP A 228 -25.93 -33.46 -11.48
N LEU A 229 -26.04 -34.38 -10.52
CA LEU A 229 -24.91 -34.90 -9.75
C LEU A 229 -23.87 -35.61 -10.62
N LEU A 230 -24.28 -36.35 -11.64
CA LEU A 230 -23.38 -36.97 -12.62
C LEU A 230 -22.67 -35.89 -13.46
N ASP A 231 -23.37 -34.85 -13.90
CA ASP A 231 -22.78 -33.72 -14.65
C ASP A 231 -21.73 -32.97 -13.80
N ILE A 232 -22.00 -32.76 -12.51
CA ILE A 232 -21.05 -32.15 -11.58
C ILE A 232 -19.77 -32.99 -11.47
N LEU A 233 -19.88 -34.33 -11.37
CA LEU A 233 -18.72 -35.20 -11.28
C LEU A 233 -17.93 -35.31 -12.59
N ALA A 234 -18.61 -35.15 -13.73
CA ALA A 234 -17.99 -35.22 -15.05
C ALA A 234 -17.23 -33.94 -15.43
N LYS A 235 -17.60 -32.78 -14.87
CA LYS A 235 -17.09 -31.46 -15.28
C LYS A 235 -16.42 -30.72 -14.11
N PRO A 236 -15.09 -30.56 -14.10
CA PRO A 236 -14.37 -29.81 -13.06
C PRO A 236 -14.84 -28.36 -12.88
N GLU A 237 -15.35 -27.75 -13.97
CA GLU A 237 -15.87 -26.38 -13.97
C GLU A 237 -17.11 -26.25 -13.08
N ARG A 238 -17.99 -27.28 -13.05
CA ARG A 238 -19.18 -27.33 -12.20
C ARG A 238 -18.82 -27.39 -10.71
N ILE A 239 -17.77 -28.14 -10.36
CA ILE A 239 -17.27 -28.16 -8.98
C ILE A 239 -16.76 -26.78 -8.58
N THR A 240 -16.05 -26.10 -9.50
CA THR A 240 -15.56 -24.74 -9.24
C THR A 240 -16.72 -23.74 -9.08
N GLU A 241 -17.75 -23.83 -9.91
CA GLU A 241 -18.96 -23.01 -9.81
C GLU A 241 -19.65 -23.17 -8.44
N ILE A 242 -19.80 -24.41 -7.96
CA ILE A 242 -20.38 -24.70 -6.64
C ILE A 242 -19.54 -24.05 -5.54
N ILE A 243 -18.20 -24.16 -5.60
CA ILE A 243 -17.31 -23.57 -4.61
C ILE A 243 -17.46 -22.04 -4.62
N VAL A 244 -17.51 -21.41 -5.78
CA VAL A 244 -17.69 -19.95 -5.91
C VAL A 244 -19.02 -19.51 -5.31
N ASN A 245 -20.12 -20.22 -5.63
CA ASN A 245 -21.45 -19.89 -5.12
C ASN A 245 -21.51 -20.01 -3.60
N GLU A 246 -20.97 -21.10 -3.03
CA GLU A 246 -20.94 -21.31 -1.59
C GLU A 246 -20.09 -20.26 -0.87
N LEU A 247 -18.90 -19.92 -1.38
CA LEU A 247 -18.03 -18.91 -0.80
C LEU A 247 -18.65 -17.51 -0.93
N THR A 248 -19.32 -17.21 -2.03
CA THR A 248 -20.05 -15.95 -2.21
C THR A 248 -21.17 -15.80 -1.20
N ALA A 249 -21.97 -16.86 -0.98
CA ALA A 249 -23.01 -16.84 0.02
C ALA A 249 -22.48 -16.64 1.45
N ILE A 250 -21.35 -17.27 1.79
CA ILE A 250 -20.67 -17.08 3.08
C ILE A 250 -20.14 -15.64 3.21
N ARG A 251 -19.55 -15.10 2.15
CA ARG A 251 -19.09 -13.70 2.14
C ARG A 251 -20.26 -12.74 2.38
N ASP A 252 -21.38 -12.93 1.70
CA ASP A 252 -22.53 -12.03 1.79
C ASP A 252 -23.23 -12.09 3.16
N GLN A 253 -23.13 -13.23 3.86
CA GLN A 253 -23.68 -13.41 5.19
C GLN A 253 -22.76 -12.96 6.32
N PHE A 254 -21.45 -13.13 6.18
CA PHE A 254 -20.47 -12.96 7.27
C PHE A 254 -19.34 -11.96 6.93
N GLY A 255 -19.35 -11.39 5.71
CA GLY A 255 -18.34 -10.43 5.30
C GLY A 255 -18.41 -9.15 6.11
N ASP A 256 -17.29 -8.68 6.62
CA ASP A 256 -17.10 -7.41 7.30
C ASP A 256 -16.03 -6.58 6.58
N GLU A 257 -15.95 -5.30 6.93
CA GLU A 257 -14.94 -4.41 6.37
C GLU A 257 -13.55 -4.74 6.90
N ARG A 258 -12.54 -4.59 6.02
CA ARG A 258 -11.14 -4.81 6.38
C ARG A 258 -10.66 -3.69 7.31
N ARG A 259 -10.13 -4.05 8.49
CA ARG A 259 -9.58 -3.07 9.46
C ARG A 259 -8.20 -2.58 9.06
N SER A 260 -7.33 -3.47 8.52
CA SER A 260 -5.97 -3.11 8.13
C SER A 260 -5.93 -2.66 6.68
N GLU A 261 -5.37 -1.50 6.42
CA GLU A 261 -5.18 -0.97 5.08
C GLU A 261 -4.09 -1.74 4.33
N ILE A 262 -4.29 -1.96 3.02
CA ILE A 262 -3.26 -2.50 2.14
C ILE A 262 -2.62 -1.34 1.39
N VAL A 263 -1.37 -1.01 1.75
CA VAL A 263 -0.60 0.04 1.10
C VAL A 263 0.45 -0.57 0.17
N LEU A 264 0.58 -0.02 -1.04
CA LEU A 264 1.56 -0.51 -2.03
C LEU A 264 2.98 -0.04 -1.72
N HIS A 265 3.10 1.12 -1.09
CA HIS A 265 4.37 1.71 -0.68
C HIS A 265 4.24 2.23 0.74
N THR A 266 5.14 1.80 1.62
CA THR A 266 5.35 2.48 2.89
C THR A 266 6.20 3.71 2.58
N GLN A 267 5.68 4.91 2.82
CA GLN A 267 6.53 6.11 2.83
C GLN A 267 7.50 5.92 4.00
N GLU A 268 8.77 5.68 3.69
CA GLU A 268 9.82 5.72 4.71
C GLU A 268 9.90 7.17 5.20
N LEU A 269 9.70 7.36 6.51
CA LEU A 269 9.86 8.66 7.15
C LEU A 269 11.28 9.16 6.89
N GLY A 270 11.40 10.27 6.19
CA GLY A 270 12.67 10.96 5.95
C GLY A 270 13.19 11.62 7.23
N ILE A 271 14.45 12.05 7.23
CA ILE A 271 15.04 12.81 8.35
C ILE A 271 14.23 14.10 8.62
N GLU A 272 13.68 14.68 7.56
CA GLU A 272 12.88 15.93 7.62
C GLU A 272 11.60 15.78 8.46
N ASP A 273 10.97 14.58 8.45
CA ASP A 273 9.74 14.32 9.21
C ASP A 273 9.93 14.34 10.73
N PHE A 274 11.20 14.32 11.17
CA PHE A 274 11.58 14.39 12.59
C PHE A 274 12.05 15.78 13.02
N ILE A 275 12.07 16.76 12.12
CA ILE A 275 12.57 18.11 12.35
C ILE A 275 11.41 19.08 12.39
N THR A 276 11.30 19.81 13.47
CA THR A 276 10.24 20.83 13.61
C THR A 276 10.45 21.96 12.61
N PRO A 277 9.46 22.30 11.76
CA PRO A 277 9.51 23.47 10.90
C PRO A 277 9.60 24.74 11.75
N MET A 278 10.69 25.49 11.63
CA MET A 278 10.87 26.78 12.32
C MET A 278 11.75 27.70 11.49
N ASP A 279 11.54 29.00 11.66
CA ASP A 279 12.36 30.00 11.01
C ASP A 279 13.69 30.17 11.74
N MET A 280 14.77 30.09 10.98
CA MET A 280 16.14 30.19 11.44
C MET A 280 16.82 31.42 10.85
N VAL A 281 17.64 32.09 11.64
CA VAL A 281 18.58 33.09 11.15
C VAL A 281 19.89 32.38 10.80
N VAL A 282 20.24 32.40 9.53
CA VAL A 282 21.50 31.84 9.03
C VAL A 282 22.48 32.97 8.80
N THR A 283 23.70 32.82 9.32
CA THR A 283 24.78 33.78 9.14
C THR A 283 25.99 33.07 8.52
N LEU A 284 26.59 33.71 7.50
CA LEU A 284 27.85 33.30 6.91
C LEU A 284 28.82 34.45 7.02
N SER A 285 29.99 34.21 7.62
CA SER A 285 31.06 35.22 7.68
C SER A 285 31.97 35.18 6.45
N HIS A 286 32.68 36.26 6.19
CA HIS A 286 33.66 36.36 5.11
C HIS A 286 34.76 35.30 5.25
N GLY A 287 35.15 34.96 6.49
CA GLY A 287 36.06 33.88 6.81
C GLY A 287 35.48 32.47 6.60
N GLY A 288 34.27 32.33 6.08
CA GLY A 288 33.61 31.05 5.76
C GLY A 288 33.05 30.31 6.95
N TYR A 289 32.69 30.99 8.04
CA TYR A 289 31.99 30.36 9.18
C TYR A 289 30.48 30.47 9.03
N VAL A 290 29.80 29.37 9.04
CA VAL A 290 28.33 29.27 8.95
C VAL A 290 27.70 28.89 10.30
N LYS A 291 26.54 29.47 10.57
CA LYS A 291 25.75 29.18 11.78
C LYS A 291 24.28 29.43 11.51
N ALA A 292 23.42 28.59 12.10
CA ALA A 292 21.99 28.77 12.15
C ALA A 292 21.53 28.87 13.61
N GLN A 293 20.51 29.71 13.86
CA GLN A 293 19.89 29.84 15.17
C GLN A 293 18.42 30.25 15.05
N PRO A 294 17.55 29.85 15.97
CA PRO A 294 16.12 30.16 15.90
C PRO A 294 15.86 31.67 15.83
N LEU A 295 14.95 32.07 14.96
CA LEU A 295 14.54 33.47 14.84
C LEU A 295 13.93 33.99 16.16
N ALA A 296 13.30 33.11 16.94
CA ALA A 296 12.73 33.45 18.25
C ALA A 296 13.75 34.00 19.26
N ASP A 297 15.05 33.71 19.10
CA ASP A 297 16.14 34.25 19.93
C ASP A 297 16.37 35.75 19.68
N TYR A 298 15.83 36.30 18.57
CA TYR A 298 15.92 37.69 18.20
C TYR A 298 14.64 38.43 18.57
N ARG A 299 14.65 39.13 19.68
CA ARG A 299 13.49 40.00 20.09
C ARG A 299 13.58 41.36 19.44
N ALA A 300 12.46 41.84 18.93
CA ALA A 300 12.33 43.21 18.44
C ALA A 300 12.74 44.22 19.54
N GLN A 301 13.58 45.19 19.18
CA GLN A 301 14.02 46.23 20.10
C GLN A 301 13.22 47.49 19.90
N LYS A 302 12.90 48.17 21.00
CA LYS A 302 12.25 49.50 20.97
C LYS A 302 13.28 50.56 20.61
N ARG A 303 12.81 51.77 20.18
CA ARG A 303 13.69 52.92 19.93
C ARG A 303 14.59 53.21 21.13
N GLY A 304 15.88 53.38 20.90
CA GLY A 304 16.90 53.64 21.93
C GLY A 304 17.52 52.38 22.56
N GLY A 305 17.09 51.17 22.12
CA GLY A 305 17.75 49.90 22.55
C GLY A 305 19.16 49.75 21.92
N ARG A 306 20.07 49.18 22.69
CA ARG A 306 21.42 48.78 22.13
C ARG A 306 21.19 47.57 21.22
N GLY A 307 21.74 47.60 20.00
CA GLY A 307 21.72 46.50 19.06
C GLY A 307 22.29 45.22 19.70
N LYS A 308 21.91 44.07 19.16
CA LYS A 308 22.38 42.76 19.61
C LYS A 308 23.35 42.19 18.56
N GLN A 309 24.49 41.69 19.03
CA GLN A 309 25.47 41.03 18.17
C GLN A 309 24.94 39.69 17.69
N ALA A 310 24.99 39.44 16.40
CA ALA A 310 24.48 38.21 15.79
C ALA A 310 25.50 37.06 15.80
N ALA A 311 26.79 37.34 15.82
CA ALA A 311 27.87 36.35 15.85
C ALA A 311 29.09 36.90 16.57
N ALA A 312 29.85 36.04 17.24
CA ALA A 312 31.23 36.38 17.66
C ALA A 312 32.17 36.20 16.44
N ILE A 313 32.84 37.27 16.10
CA ILE A 313 33.70 37.34 14.91
C ILE A 313 35.15 37.47 15.37
N LYS A 314 36.13 36.92 14.57
CA LYS A 314 37.56 37.21 14.81
C LYS A 314 37.89 38.64 14.41
N ASP A 315 38.98 39.17 14.97
CA ASP A 315 39.58 40.38 14.44
C ASP A 315 39.85 40.14 12.94
N GLU A 316 39.34 41.05 12.06
CA GLU A 316 39.42 40.99 10.59
C GLU A 316 38.34 40.16 9.88
N ASP A 317 37.38 39.53 10.54
CA ASP A 317 36.24 38.85 9.92
C ASP A 317 34.95 39.69 10.05
N PHE A 318 33.96 39.51 9.17
CA PHE A 318 32.67 40.18 9.23
C PHE A 318 31.57 39.26 8.71
N VAL A 319 30.32 39.54 9.03
CA VAL A 319 29.16 38.81 8.51
C VAL A 319 28.91 39.26 7.07
N ASP A 320 29.10 38.36 6.13
CA ASP A 320 28.96 38.62 4.70
C ASP A 320 27.48 38.40 4.26
N HIS A 321 26.89 37.29 4.71
CA HIS A 321 25.49 36.97 4.42
C HIS A 321 24.71 36.72 5.71
N LEU A 322 23.50 37.31 5.78
CA LEU A 322 22.51 37.09 6.84
C LEU A 322 21.13 37.02 6.20
N PHE A 323 20.45 35.91 6.41
CA PHE A 323 19.08 35.75 5.91
C PHE A 323 18.26 34.87 6.86
N VAL A 324 16.93 34.92 6.70
CA VAL A 324 15.98 34.07 7.40
C VAL A 324 15.49 33.00 6.44
N ALA A 325 15.52 31.73 6.88
CA ALA A 325 15.02 30.60 6.13
C ALA A 325 14.40 29.58 7.07
N ASN A 326 13.44 28.78 6.58
CA ASN A 326 12.83 27.71 7.37
C ASN A 326 13.80 26.53 7.49
N THR A 327 13.72 25.76 8.57
CA THR A 327 14.54 24.55 8.77
C THR A 327 14.52 23.61 7.57
N HIS A 328 13.41 23.48 6.85
CA HIS A 328 13.23 22.60 5.70
C HIS A 328 13.63 23.23 4.36
N ASP A 329 13.97 24.53 4.32
CA ASP A 329 14.43 25.17 3.10
C ASP A 329 15.82 24.69 2.68
N TYR A 330 16.12 24.80 1.41
CA TYR A 330 17.46 24.61 0.88
C TYR A 330 18.26 25.92 0.89
N ILE A 331 19.55 25.77 1.10
CA ILE A 331 20.52 26.83 0.88
C ILE A 331 21.39 26.39 -0.30
N LEU A 332 21.31 27.12 -1.42
CA LEU A 332 22.23 26.92 -2.55
C LEU A 332 23.51 27.69 -2.27
N CYS A 333 24.63 27.00 -2.24
CA CYS A 333 25.95 27.57 -2.00
C CYS A 333 26.75 27.52 -3.29
N PHE A 334 27.07 28.68 -3.84
CA PHE A 334 27.85 28.81 -5.08
C PHE A 334 29.30 29.10 -4.79
N SER A 335 30.19 28.30 -5.38
CA SER A 335 31.64 28.53 -5.22
C SER A 335 32.19 29.48 -6.28
N ASN A 336 33.33 30.08 -5.96
CA ASN A 336 34.11 30.91 -6.90
C ASN A 336 34.52 30.14 -8.18
N ARG A 337 34.53 28.81 -8.14
CA ARG A 337 34.83 27.94 -9.31
C ARG A 337 33.59 27.55 -10.11
N GLY A 338 32.43 28.22 -9.88
CA GLY A 338 31.21 28.00 -10.64
C GLY A 338 30.49 26.69 -10.31
N ARG A 339 30.70 26.11 -9.13
CA ARG A 339 29.98 24.95 -8.63
C ARG A 339 28.86 25.36 -7.68
N CYS A 340 27.80 24.57 -7.63
CA CYS A 340 26.68 24.71 -6.68
C CYS A 340 26.63 23.51 -5.77
N TYR A 341 26.49 23.76 -4.47
CA TYR A 341 26.28 22.79 -3.41
C TYR A 341 24.95 23.08 -2.70
N TRP A 342 24.35 22.05 -2.11
CA TRP A 342 23.11 22.18 -1.35
C TRP A 342 23.34 21.91 0.12
N LEU A 343 22.71 22.71 0.94
CA LEU A 343 22.65 22.51 2.39
C LEU A 343 21.19 22.69 2.82
N LYS A 344 20.66 21.75 3.57
CA LYS A 344 19.39 21.97 4.28
C LYS A 344 19.65 22.87 5.48
N VAL A 345 18.73 23.79 5.78
CA VAL A 345 18.90 24.69 6.92
C VAL A 345 19.07 23.95 8.24
N TYR A 346 18.36 22.81 8.43
CA TYR A 346 18.50 21.98 9.63
C TYR A 346 19.88 21.28 9.73
N GLU A 347 20.61 21.12 8.63
CA GLU A 347 21.99 20.58 8.62
C GLU A 347 23.02 21.63 8.97
N ALA A 348 22.66 22.91 8.90
CA ALA A 348 23.56 23.99 9.26
C ALA A 348 23.92 23.92 10.76
N PRO A 349 25.19 24.17 11.12
CA PRO A 349 25.63 24.11 12.51
C PRO A 349 24.83 25.04 13.39
N GLN A 350 24.12 24.48 14.37
CA GLN A 350 23.41 25.27 15.36
C GLN A 350 24.37 25.83 16.39
N GLY A 351 24.15 27.05 16.79
CA GLY A 351 24.99 27.73 17.75
C GLY A 351 24.28 28.83 18.53
N SER A 352 24.76 29.10 19.76
CA SER A 352 24.29 30.23 20.50
C SER A 352 24.64 31.55 19.79
N ARG A 353 23.94 32.62 20.14
CA ARG A 353 24.16 33.93 19.52
C ARG A 353 25.60 34.41 19.58
N ASN A 354 26.32 34.07 20.63
CA ASN A 354 27.73 34.46 20.82
C ASN A 354 28.74 33.43 20.26
N SER A 355 28.29 32.37 19.61
CA SER A 355 29.19 31.39 18.98
C SER A 355 29.63 31.85 17.58
N ARG A 356 30.80 31.41 17.14
CA ARG A 356 31.33 31.70 15.82
C ARG A 356 30.70 30.90 14.69
N GLY A 357 30.15 29.71 15.02
CA GLY A 357 29.73 28.73 14.02
C GLY A 357 30.87 27.75 13.67
N LYS A 358 30.69 27.01 12.57
CA LYS A 358 31.68 26.06 12.05
C LYS A 358 32.09 26.43 10.64
N PRO A 359 33.32 26.09 10.23
CA PRO A 359 33.79 26.36 8.86
C PRO A 359 32.92 25.62 7.83
N ILE A 360 32.49 26.32 6.79
CA ILE A 360 31.64 25.78 5.72
C ILE A 360 32.39 24.70 4.90
N VAL A 361 33.73 24.76 4.85
CA VAL A 361 34.56 23.72 4.22
C VAL A 361 34.39 22.33 4.84
N ASN A 362 33.90 22.27 6.06
CA ASN A 362 33.59 20.98 6.72
C ASN A 362 32.23 20.38 6.28
N LEU A 363 31.41 21.15 5.58
CA LEU A 363 30.09 20.74 5.10
C LEU A 363 30.11 20.26 3.65
N PHE A 364 31.09 20.75 2.86
CA PHE A 364 31.18 20.45 1.43
C PHE A 364 32.58 19.95 1.06
N PRO A 365 32.71 19.07 0.07
CA PRO A 365 33.99 18.59 -0.45
C PRO A 365 34.58 19.65 -1.40
N LEU A 366 34.99 20.80 -0.85
CA LEU A 366 35.60 21.89 -1.62
C LEU A 366 37.04 21.53 -2.04
N GLU A 367 37.44 21.95 -3.24
CA GLU A 367 38.80 21.80 -3.74
C GLU A 367 39.75 22.85 -3.13
N GLU A 368 41.05 22.64 -3.24
CA GLU A 368 42.05 23.60 -2.75
C GLU A 368 41.86 24.95 -3.43
N GLY A 369 41.73 26.02 -2.63
CA GLY A 369 41.47 27.38 -3.12
C GLY A 369 40.03 27.67 -3.55
N GLU A 370 39.13 26.66 -3.46
CA GLU A 370 37.70 26.86 -3.67
C GLU A 370 37.05 27.46 -2.41
N ARG A 371 36.19 28.45 -2.57
CA ARG A 371 35.44 29.10 -1.50
C ARG A 371 34.03 29.40 -1.94
N ILE A 372 33.10 29.42 -1.00
CA ILE A 372 31.70 29.83 -1.26
C ILE A 372 31.65 31.35 -1.38
N ASN A 373 31.11 31.80 -2.49
CA ASN A 373 31.03 33.23 -2.84
C ASN A 373 29.60 33.78 -2.72
N ALA A 374 28.57 32.93 -2.88
CA ALA A 374 27.20 33.34 -2.77
C ALA A 374 26.33 32.24 -2.12
N VAL A 375 25.33 32.62 -1.38
CA VAL A 375 24.38 31.72 -0.73
C VAL A 375 22.96 32.24 -0.96
N LEU A 376 22.09 31.38 -1.46
CA LEU A 376 20.71 31.71 -1.77
C LEU A 376 19.75 30.75 -1.04
N PRO A 377 18.85 31.26 -0.18
CA PRO A 377 17.78 30.43 0.39
C PRO A 377 16.71 30.14 -0.65
N VAL A 378 16.32 28.87 -0.77
CA VAL A 378 15.32 28.42 -1.74
C VAL A 378 14.29 27.53 -1.04
N LYS A 379 13.01 27.93 -1.13
CA LYS A 379 11.89 27.14 -0.59
C LYS A 379 11.45 26.07 -1.56
N GLU A 380 11.26 26.44 -2.83
CA GLU A 380 10.76 25.59 -3.90
C GLU A 380 11.54 25.84 -5.19
N PHE A 381 11.80 24.76 -5.93
CA PHE A 381 12.45 24.83 -7.23
C PHE A 381 11.41 24.99 -8.33
N SER A 382 11.08 26.21 -8.67
CA SER A 382 10.08 26.56 -9.68
C SER A 382 10.72 26.97 -11.01
N ASP A 383 9.95 26.83 -12.10
CA ASP A 383 10.40 27.18 -13.47
C ASP A 383 10.27 28.69 -13.77
N ASP A 384 9.56 29.44 -12.94
CA ASP A 384 9.30 30.88 -13.05
C ASP A 384 10.41 31.76 -12.44
N LYS A 385 11.38 31.13 -11.77
CA LYS A 385 12.53 31.79 -11.15
C LYS A 385 13.81 31.35 -11.81
N PHE A 386 14.80 32.24 -11.77
CA PHE A 386 16.09 32.02 -12.40
C PHE A 386 17.24 32.32 -11.43
N ILE A 387 18.33 31.65 -11.65
CA ILE A 387 19.63 31.96 -11.03
C ILE A 387 20.41 32.78 -12.06
N PHE A 388 20.65 34.05 -11.74
CA PHE A 388 21.47 34.92 -12.53
C PHE A 388 22.90 34.94 -11.96
N MET A 389 23.90 34.74 -12.81
CA MET A 389 25.30 34.59 -12.43
C MET A 389 26.15 35.54 -13.23
N ALA A 390 27.16 36.11 -12.59
CA ALA A 390 28.17 36.95 -13.25
C ALA A 390 29.60 36.53 -12.89
N THR A 391 30.49 36.56 -13.88
CA THR A 391 31.89 36.20 -13.70
C THR A 391 32.79 37.42 -13.71
N ARG A 392 33.99 37.26 -13.17
CA ARG A 392 35.03 38.29 -13.14
C ARG A 392 35.40 38.84 -14.55
N ALA A 393 35.38 37.96 -15.56
CA ALA A 393 35.65 38.33 -16.96
C ALA A 393 34.44 39.03 -17.64
N GLY A 394 33.35 39.28 -16.93
CA GLY A 394 32.20 40.00 -17.47
C GLY A 394 31.23 39.11 -18.26
N THR A 395 31.30 37.80 -18.10
CA THR A 395 30.31 36.84 -18.64
C THR A 395 29.13 36.76 -17.68
N VAL A 396 27.92 36.74 -18.22
CA VAL A 396 26.68 36.54 -17.48
C VAL A 396 25.91 35.34 -17.97
N LYS A 397 25.15 34.74 -17.06
CA LYS A 397 24.35 33.55 -17.35
C LYS A 397 23.07 33.56 -16.54
N LYS A 398 21.97 33.16 -17.18
CA LYS A 398 20.67 32.95 -16.58
C LYS A 398 20.28 31.50 -16.71
N THR A 399 19.96 30.83 -15.60
CA THR A 399 19.58 29.40 -15.58
C THR A 399 18.31 29.23 -14.78
N PRO A 400 17.31 28.46 -15.27
CA PRO A 400 16.10 28.15 -14.51
C PRO A 400 16.44 27.55 -13.15
N LEU A 401 15.69 27.95 -12.10
CA LEU A 401 15.90 27.45 -10.74
C LEU A 401 15.63 25.95 -10.65
N SER A 402 14.67 25.43 -11.43
CA SER A 402 14.36 24.01 -11.51
C SER A 402 15.53 23.13 -11.94
N ASP A 403 16.49 23.65 -12.71
CA ASP A 403 17.71 22.95 -13.10
C ASP A 403 18.58 22.55 -11.89
N PHE A 404 18.36 23.18 -10.73
CA PHE A 404 19.06 22.92 -9.46
C PHE A 404 18.25 22.03 -8.51
N SER A 405 17.14 21.41 -8.93
CA SER A 405 16.25 20.59 -8.08
C SER A 405 16.86 19.24 -7.65
N ASN A 406 17.94 18.79 -8.27
CA ASN A 406 18.55 17.49 -8.01
C ASN A 406 19.88 17.60 -7.25
N PRO A 407 19.86 17.60 -5.89
CA PRO A 407 21.06 17.74 -5.08
C PRO A 407 22.04 16.57 -5.25
N ARG A 408 23.33 16.87 -5.31
CA ARG A 408 24.42 15.89 -5.35
C ARG A 408 25.47 16.24 -4.31
N LYS A 409 25.94 15.27 -3.54
CA LYS A 409 26.96 15.47 -2.48
C LYS A 409 28.26 16.07 -3.01
N ALA A 410 28.65 15.76 -4.22
CA ALA A 410 29.86 16.29 -4.86
C ALA A 410 29.68 17.70 -5.47
N GLY A 411 28.48 18.31 -5.32
CA GLY A 411 28.11 19.51 -6.04
C GLY A 411 27.88 19.28 -7.53
N ILE A 412 27.42 20.33 -8.22
CA ILE A 412 27.22 20.33 -9.68
C ILE A 412 27.88 21.57 -10.29
N ILE A 413 28.18 21.51 -11.58
CA ILE A 413 28.60 22.68 -12.34
C ILE A 413 27.36 23.58 -12.54
N ALA A 414 27.44 24.81 -12.06
CA ALA A 414 26.44 25.85 -12.25
C ALA A 414 26.75 26.71 -13.47
N VAL A 415 28.04 27.00 -13.71
CA VAL A 415 28.55 27.71 -14.88
C VAL A 415 29.90 27.13 -15.29
N ASP A 416 30.14 26.97 -16.60
CA ASP A 416 31.43 26.54 -17.15
C ASP A 416 32.34 27.77 -17.27
N LEU A 417 33.34 27.84 -16.38
CA LEU A 417 34.28 28.96 -16.32
C LEU A 417 35.51 28.70 -17.23
N LEU A 418 36.09 29.79 -17.77
CA LEU A 418 37.38 29.73 -18.42
C LEU A 418 38.50 29.63 -17.37
N ASP A 419 39.68 29.18 -17.80
CA ASP A 419 40.87 29.22 -16.96
C ASP A 419 41.11 30.67 -16.50
N ASP A 420 41.39 30.87 -15.21
CA ASP A 420 41.58 32.16 -14.56
C ASP A 420 40.33 33.05 -14.40
N ASP A 421 39.12 32.58 -14.75
CA ASP A 421 37.89 33.28 -14.44
C ASP A 421 37.25 32.77 -13.14
N TYR A 422 36.50 33.61 -12.47
CA TYR A 422 35.84 33.31 -11.19
C TYR A 422 34.42 33.81 -11.18
N LEU A 423 33.54 33.06 -10.55
CA LEU A 423 32.17 33.49 -10.27
C LEU A 423 32.21 34.61 -9.18
N ILE A 424 31.66 35.77 -9.47
CA ILE A 424 31.70 36.93 -8.55
C ILE A 424 30.36 37.22 -7.89
N GLY A 425 29.25 36.95 -8.55
CA GLY A 425 27.91 37.22 -8.04
C GLY A 425 26.90 36.21 -8.54
N VAL A 426 25.96 35.87 -7.68
CA VAL A 426 24.81 35.00 -7.97
C VAL A 426 23.60 35.56 -7.25
N GLU A 427 22.52 35.77 -7.99
CA GLU A 427 21.27 36.27 -7.45
C GLU A 427 20.07 35.47 -7.97
N LEU A 428 19.01 35.44 -7.18
CA LEU A 428 17.73 34.87 -7.57
C LEU A 428 16.88 35.95 -8.24
N THR A 429 16.39 35.67 -9.45
CA THR A 429 15.62 36.62 -10.25
C THR A 429 14.30 36.04 -10.69
N THR A 430 13.37 36.91 -11.11
CA THR A 430 12.04 36.55 -11.58
C THR A 430 11.89 36.53 -13.10
N GLY A 431 12.97 36.81 -13.82
CA GLY A 431 12.95 36.86 -15.29
C GLY A 431 12.73 38.26 -15.87
N GLN A 432 12.38 39.24 -15.05
CA GLN A 432 12.05 40.62 -15.41
C GLN A 432 12.80 41.67 -14.56
N SER A 433 13.98 41.29 -14.10
CA SER A 433 14.79 42.15 -13.21
C SER A 433 15.78 42.97 -14.00
N ASP A 434 16.12 44.13 -13.46
CA ASP A 434 17.21 45.00 -13.97
C ASP A 434 18.58 44.50 -13.43
N ILE A 435 19.53 44.31 -14.32
CA ILE A 435 20.85 43.81 -14.00
C ILE A 435 21.87 44.96 -14.15
N VAL A 436 22.67 45.14 -13.10
CA VAL A 436 23.78 46.12 -13.12
C VAL A 436 25.09 45.41 -12.82
N LEU A 437 26.05 45.54 -13.71
CA LEU A 437 27.43 45.08 -13.54
C LEU A 437 28.33 46.27 -13.33
N VAL A 438 29.18 46.19 -12.31
CA VAL A 438 30.17 47.26 -12.01
C VAL A 438 31.57 46.69 -12.14
N SER A 439 32.47 47.47 -12.81
CA SER A 439 33.87 47.10 -12.96
C SER A 439 34.78 47.87 -12.00
N ASP A 440 35.97 47.32 -11.74
CA ASP A 440 37.04 47.93 -10.97
C ASP A 440 37.55 49.28 -11.55
N ALA A 441 37.30 49.51 -12.84
CA ALA A 441 37.58 50.79 -13.52
C ALA A 441 36.50 51.86 -13.35
N GLY A 442 35.51 51.63 -12.46
CA GLY A 442 34.41 52.58 -12.20
C GLY A 442 33.38 52.67 -13.32
N LYS A 443 33.33 51.69 -14.22
CA LYS A 443 32.28 51.59 -15.27
C LYS A 443 31.16 50.69 -14.80
N ALA A 444 29.90 51.10 -15.06
CA ALA A 444 28.71 50.30 -14.82
C ALA A 444 27.98 50.07 -16.16
N VAL A 445 27.41 48.89 -16.32
CA VAL A 445 26.46 48.56 -17.40
C VAL A 445 25.17 48.12 -16.78
N TRP A 446 24.08 48.68 -17.27
CA TRP A 446 22.71 48.35 -16.91
C TRP A 446 22.01 47.75 -18.13
N PHE A 447 21.24 46.65 -17.95
CA PHE A 447 20.45 45.98 -18.97
C PHE A 447 19.34 45.20 -18.35
N ASP A 448 18.31 44.88 -19.13
CA ASP A 448 17.17 44.04 -18.72
C ASP A 448 17.60 42.59 -18.69
N GLU A 449 17.15 41.85 -17.68
CA GLU A 449 17.33 40.41 -17.57
C GLU A 449 16.82 39.66 -18.81
N GLU A 450 15.79 40.15 -19.50
CA GLU A 450 15.23 39.56 -20.72
C GLU A 450 16.25 39.53 -21.89
N ASP A 451 17.21 40.43 -21.90
CA ASP A 451 18.29 40.44 -22.89
C ASP A 451 19.23 39.21 -22.79
N VAL A 452 19.14 38.49 -21.66
CA VAL A 452 19.90 37.26 -21.42
C VAL A 452 18.96 36.04 -21.50
N ARG A 453 19.10 35.27 -22.58
CA ARG A 453 18.30 34.03 -22.74
C ARG A 453 18.60 33.01 -21.64
N PRO A 454 17.61 32.26 -21.15
CA PRO A 454 17.87 31.15 -20.27
C PRO A 454 18.77 30.07 -20.90
N MET A 455 19.71 29.53 -20.13
CA MET A 455 20.69 28.55 -20.56
C MET A 455 20.84 27.44 -19.53
N GLY A 456 21.08 26.21 -19.98
CA GLY A 456 21.35 25.07 -19.10
C GLY A 456 22.64 25.21 -18.32
N ARG A 457 22.79 24.47 -17.22
CA ARG A 457 23.91 24.57 -16.26
C ARG A 457 25.32 24.48 -16.87
N GLY A 458 25.53 23.60 -17.85
CA GLY A 458 26.82 23.40 -18.50
C GLY A 458 27.23 24.49 -19.51
N ALA A 459 26.41 25.53 -19.72
CA ALA A 459 26.74 26.61 -20.62
C ALA A 459 27.72 27.63 -19.95
N ARG A 460 28.53 28.29 -20.73
CA ARG A 460 29.45 29.36 -20.25
C ARG A 460 28.73 30.67 -19.97
N GLY A 461 27.70 30.96 -20.73
CA GLY A 461 27.00 32.23 -20.67
C GLY A 461 27.26 33.12 -21.89
N VAL A 462 26.86 34.36 -21.77
CA VAL A 462 27.03 35.42 -22.80
C VAL A 462 27.81 36.61 -22.20
N ARG A 463 28.35 37.43 -23.05
CA ARG A 463 29.09 38.61 -22.59
C ARG A 463 28.11 39.69 -22.09
N GLY A 464 28.11 39.96 -20.79
CA GLY A 464 27.33 41.02 -20.16
C GLY A 464 28.03 42.37 -20.20
N MET A 465 29.37 42.39 -20.06
CA MET A 465 30.16 43.64 -20.08
C MET A 465 31.42 43.48 -20.95
N LYS A 466 31.72 44.50 -21.75
CA LYS A 466 32.97 44.54 -22.50
C LYS A 466 34.05 45.23 -21.66
N LEU A 467 35.03 44.46 -21.19
CA LEU A 467 36.19 44.92 -20.40
C LEU A 467 37.39 45.19 -21.29
N GLN A 468 38.26 46.10 -20.85
CA GLN A 468 39.58 46.30 -21.42
C GLN A 468 40.59 45.36 -20.74
N GLU A 469 41.76 45.21 -21.31
CA GLU A 469 42.79 44.35 -20.74
C GLU A 469 43.15 44.78 -19.30
N GLY A 470 43.14 43.83 -18.37
CA GLY A 470 43.37 44.05 -16.95
C GLY A 470 42.17 44.51 -16.13
N GLN A 471 41.02 44.82 -16.75
CA GLN A 471 39.78 45.17 -16.03
C GLN A 471 38.98 43.96 -15.63
N THR A 472 38.28 44.06 -14.49
CA THR A 472 37.44 42.98 -13.96
C THR A 472 36.09 43.51 -13.50
N VAL A 473 35.03 42.66 -13.58
CA VAL A 473 33.77 42.92 -12.91
C VAL A 473 33.94 42.62 -11.42
N ILE A 474 33.47 43.53 -10.57
CA ILE A 474 33.62 43.43 -9.12
C ILE A 474 32.28 43.27 -8.39
N SER A 475 31.16 43.59 -9.05
CA SER A 475 29.84 43.49 -8.42
C SER A 475 28.74 43.19 -9.45
N LEU A 476 27.78 42.37 -9.04
CA LEU A 476 26.50 42.14 -9.66
C LEU A 476 25.43 42.71 -8.73
N LEU A 477 24.54 43.53 -9.25
CA LEU A 477 23.36 44.04 -8.54
C LEU A 477 22.15 43.71 -9.37
N VAL A 478 21.07 43.30 -8.69
CA VAL A 478 19.77 43.02 -9.27
C VAL A 478 18.76 43.94 -8.63
N ALA A 479 17.98 44.65 -9.44
CA ALA A 479 16.86 45.49 -8.98
C ALA A 479 15.57 44.98 -9.60
N GLU A 480 14.50 44.94 -8.81
CA GLU A 480 13.17 44.73 -9.33
C GLU A 480 12.64 46.03 -9.94
N SER A 481 11.97 45.96 -11.09
CA SER A 481 11.57 47.13 -11.87
C SER A 481 10.59 48.09 -11.14
N ASP A 482 10.00 47.64 -10.03
CA ASP A 482 9.07 48.44 -9.20
C ASP A 482 9.76 49.19 -8.05
N GLN A 483 11.06 49.07 -7.87
CA GLN A 483 11.84 49.77 -6.86
C GLN A 483 12.60 50.95 -7.51
N GLN A 484 11.88 52.05 -7.77
CA GLN A 484 12.47 53.34 -8.05
C GLN A 484 12.85 54.11 -6.79
#